data_25451157ae157ffa5ddfc90b3e4dd7b1
#
_entry.id   25451157ae157ffa5ddfc90b3e4dd7b1
#
_cell.length_a   1.000
_cell.length_b   1.000
_cell.length_c   1.000
_cell.angle_alpha   90.00
_cell.angle_beta   90.00
_cell.angle_gamma   90.00
#
_symmetry.space_group_name_H-M   'P 1'
#
loop_
_entity.id
_entity.type
_entity.pdbx_description
1 polymer ?
#
loop_
_entity_poly.entity_id
_entity_poly.type
_entity_poly.pdbx_seq_one_letter_code
_entity_poly.pdbx_strand_id
1 'polypeptide(L)'
;IDTAAVYGNEQGVGAALKESDIVREDIFVTSKLWNTERGYDATKAAFAQTIATLGVDYLDLYLIHWPANTKQFEAKDAELNAETWRAMEDLYNEGKIRAIGVSNFMPHHLDALMKTAVIKPMVDQIEVHPGWPQAEAVRYNQAHDILVEAWAPLGEASALSNETIATIATKHGKTAAQVC
;
A
#
# COMPACT_ATOMS: atom_id res chain seq x y z
N ILE A 1 2.04 -6.63 -9.37
CA ILE A 1 1.05 -5.68 -9.93
C ILE A 1 0.46 -4.92 -8.76
N ASP A 2 0.49 -3.58 -8.80
CA ASP A 2 -0.10 -2.70 -7.78
C ASP A 2 -1.28 -1.94 -8.39
N THR A 3 -2.44 -2.04 -7.76
CA THR A 3 -3.64 -1.29 -8.10
C THR A 3 -4.33 -0.76 -6.84
N ALA A 4 -5.49 -0.14 -6.97
CA ALA A 4 -6.35 0.27 -5.87
C ALA A 4 -7.79 0.44 -6.35
N ALA A 5 -8.77 0.26 -5.47
CA ALA A 5 -10.18 0.43 -5.79
C ALA A 5 -10.48 1.81 -6.43
N VAL A 6 -9.84 2.88 -5.92
CA VAL A 6 -10.05 4.25 -6.42
C VAL A 6 -9.49 4.48 -7.84
N TYR A 7 -8.57 3.65 -8.33
CA TYR A 7 -8.00 3.84 -9.67
C TYR A 7 -8.99 3.50 -10.78
N GLY A 8 -10.06 2.77 -10.47
CA GLY A 8 -11.10 2.40 -11.43
C GLY A 8 -10.64 1.43 -12.52
N ASN A 9 -9.49 0.76 -12.32
CA ASN A 9 -8.86 -0.11 -13.30
C ASN A 9 -8.75 -1.58 -12.87
N GLU A 10 -9.28 -1.96 -11.70
CA GLU A 10 -9.21 -3.35 -11.20
C GLU A 10 -9.79 -4.36 -12.19
N GLN A 11 -10.85 -4.01 -12.93
CA GLN A 11 -11.40 -4.89 -13.96
C GLN A 11 -10.39 -5.17 -15.08
N GLY A 12 -9.64 -4.14 -15.51
CA GLY A 12 -8.58 -4.29 -16.52
C GLY A 12 -7.40 -5.13 -16.01
N VAL A 13 -7.03 -4.94 -14.74
CA VAL A 13 -6.01 -5.78 -14.08
C VAL A 13 -6.49 -7.24 -14.01
N GLY A 14 -7.75 -7.49 -13.63
CA GLY A 14 -8.33 -8.82 -13.60
C GLY A 14 -8.34 -9.50 -14.98
N ALA A 15 -8.69 -8.76 -16.04
CA ALA A 15 -8.61 -9.27 -17.41
C ALA A 15 -7.18 -9.67 -17.79
N ALA A 16 -6.19 -8.82 -17.49
CA ALA A 16 -4.79 -9.10 -17.75
C ALA A 16 -4.27 -10.33 -16.97
N LEU A 17 -4.67 -10.48 -15.71
CA LEU A 17 -4.34 -11.66 -14.91
C LEU A 17 -4.90 -12.94 -15.52
N LYS A 18 -6.13 -12.90 -16.00
CA LYS A 18 -6.82 -14.05 -16.63
C LYS A 18 -6.21 -14.42 -17.98
N GLU A 19 -5.73 -13.43 -18.75
CA GLU A 19 -5.11 -13.63 -20.06
C GLU A 19 -3.63 -14.00 -19.96
N SER A 20 -3.01 -13.86 -18.80
CA SER A 20 -1.60 -14.15 -18.58
C SER A 20 -1.34 -15.66 -18.56
N ASP A 21 -0.25 -16.09 -19.21
CA ASP A 21 0.26 -17.46 -19.11
C ASP A 21 1.02 -17.73 -17.79
N ILE A 22 1.20 -16.72 -16.95
CA ILE A 22 1.88 -16.84 -15.66
C ILE A 22 0.88 -17.37 -14.63
N VAL A 23 1.24 -18.42 -13.91
CA VAL A 23 0.38 -18.96 -12.86
C VAL A 23 0.16 -17.92 -11.74
N ARG A 24 -1.05 -17.90 -11.15
CA ARG A 24 -1.46 -16.87 -10.18
C ARG A 24 -0.49 -16.73 -9.00
N GLU A 25 0.11 -17.82 -8.56
CA GLU A 25 1.03 -17.88 -7.43
C GLU A 25 2.36 -17.17 -7.69
N ASP A 26 2.73 -16.99 -8.95
CA ASP A 26 3.95 -16.29 -9.36
C ASP A 26 3.71 -14.78 -9.61
N ILE A 27 2.46 -14.33 -9.47
CA ILE A 27 2.10 -12.92 -9.62
C ILE A 27 1.72 -12.35 -8.25
N PHE A 28 2.50 -11.36 -7.78
CA PHE A 28 2.17 -10.61 -6.57
C PHE A 28 1.17 -9.49 -6.92
N VAL A 29 -0.03 -9.56 -6.34
CA VAL A 29 -1.14 -8.62 -6.60
C VAL A 29 -1.44 -7.82 -5.35
N THR A 30 -1.31 -6.49 -5.46
CA THR A 30 -1.65 -5.53 -4.43
C THR A 30 -2.88 -4.74 -4.84
N SER A 31 -3.82 -4.57 -3.91
CA SER A 31 -4.86 -3.55 -4.01
C SER A 31 -5.02 -2.78 -2.69
N LYS A 32 -5.83 -1.72 -2.70
CA LYS A 32 -5.94 -0.79 -1.57
C LYS A 32 -7.38 -0.41 -1.32
N LEU A 33 -7.74 -0.39 -0.03
CA LEU A 33 -9.04 0.08 0.47
C LEU A 33 -9.14 1.59 0.33
N TRP A 34 -10.18 2.08 -0.34
CA TRP A 34 -10.36 3.52 -0.48
C TRP A 34 -10.93 4.18 0.78
N ASN A 35 -10.79 5.49 0.84
CA ASN A 35 -11.09 6.32 2.01
C ASN A 35 -12.57 6.36 2.42
N THR A 36 -13.48 6.03 1.52
CA THR A 36 -14.92 5.98 1.79
C THR A 36 -15.38 4.70 2.48
N GLU A 37 -14.55 3.65 2.44
CA GLU A 37 -14.88 2.29 2.89
C GLU A 37 -14.26 1.95 4.26
N ARG A 38 -14.44 2.86 5.24
CA ARG A 38 -13.86 2.75 6.56
C ARG A 38 -14.78 2.02 7.54
N GLY A 39 -14.15 1.42 8.56
CA GLY A 39 -14.84 0.62 9.57
C GLY A 39 -14.92 -0.85 9.18
N TYR A 40 -15.31 -1.69 10.12
CA TYR A 40 -15.21 -3.15 9.98
C TYR A 40 -16.04 -3.70 8.82
N ASP A 41 -17.36 -3.45 8.82
CA ASP A 41 -18.25 -4.03 7.82
C ASP A 41 -18.03 -3.47 6.41
N ALA A 42 -17.80 -2.15 6.30
CA ALA A 42 -17.51 -1.51 5.03
C ALA A 42 -16.20 -2.03 4.41
N THR A 43 -15.17 -2.27 5.21
CA THR A 43 -13.91 -2.86 4.76
C THR A 43 -14.11 -4.27 4.21
N LYS A 44 -14.88 -5.12 4.90
CA LYS A 44 -15.15 -6.49 4.41
C LYS A 44 -15.96 -6.47 3.10
N ALA A 45 -16.93 -5.57 2.98
CA ALA A 45 -17.72 -5.41 1.76
C ALA A 45 -16.87 -4.89 0.59
N ALA A 46 -16.02 -3.89 0.82
CA ALA A 46 -15.11 -3.34 -0.18
C ALA A 46 -14.08 -4.39 -0.65
N PHE A 47 -13.52 -5.16 0.27
CA PHE A 47 -12.63 -6.26 -0.09
C PHE A 47 -13.32 -7.31 -0.97
N ALA A 48 -14.53 -7.73 -0.62
CA ALA A 48 -15.31 -8.66 -1.45
C ALA A 48 -15.58 -8.11 -2.86
N GLN A 49 -15.83 -6.80 -2.99
CA GLN A 49 -15.99 -6.15 -4.29
C GLN A 49 -14.65 -6.13 -5.07
N THR A 50 -13.54 -5.80 -4.45
CA THR A 50 -12.20 -5.84 -5.07
C THR A 50 -11.87 -7.23 -5.61
N ILE A 51 -12.06 -8.29 -4.82
CA ILE A 51 -11.85 -9.69 -5.22
C ILE A 51 -12.72 -10.05 -6.43
N ALA A 52 -14.01 -9.70 -6.38
CA ALA A 52 -14.92 -9.97 -7.48
C ALA A 52 -14.55 -9.22 -8.76
N THR A 53 -14.11 -7.96 -8.64
CA THR A 53 -13.73 -7.11 -9.78
C THR A 53 -12.42 -7.59 -10.43
N LEU A 54 -11.44 -7.99 -9.62
CA LEU A 54 -10.19 -8.57 -10.07
C LEU A 54 -10.37 -10.01 -10.61
N GLY A 55 -11.42 -10.72 -10.19
CA GLY A 55 -11.63 -12.12 -10.55
C GLY A 55 -10.59 -13.07 -9.96
N VAL A 56 -10.13 -12.80 -8.73
CA VAL A 56 -9.14 -13.60 -8.01
C VAL A 56 -9.71 -14.12 -6.69
N ASP A 57 -9.10 -15.16 -6.12
CA ASP A 57 -9.55 -15.77 -4.86
C ASP A 57 -8.90 -15.12 -3.63
N TYR A 58 -7.73 -14.49 -3.81
CA TYR A 58 -6.95 -13.86 -2.75
C TYR A 58 -6.12 -12.69 -3.28
N LEU A 59 -5.68 -11.82 -2.36
CA LEU A 59 -4.64 -10.82 -2.61
C LEU A 59 -3.34 -11.20 -1.91
N ASP A 60 -2.21 -10.83 -2.51
CA ASP A 60 -0.91 -10.99 -1.88
C ASP A 60 -0.68 -9.87 -0.86
N LEU A 61 -1.14 -8.64 -1.14
CA LEU A 61 -1.08 -7.51 -0.23
C LEU A 61 -2.37 -6.67 -0.33
N TYR A 62 -2.94 -6.32 0.81
CA TYR A 62 -4.02 -5.35 0.88
C TYR A 62 -3.67 -4.22 1.83
N LEU A 63 -3.83 -2.98 1.37
CA LEU A 63 -3.41 -1.78 2.10
C LEU A 63 -4.61 -0.89 2.46
N ILE A 64 -4.58 -0.27 3.64
CA ILE A 64 -5.35 0.95 3.87
C ILE A 64 -4.69 2.06 3.06
N HIS A 65 -5.40 2.65 2.09
CA HIS A 65 -4.80 3.58 1.11
C HIS A 65 -4.30 4.89 1.74
N TRP A 66 -5.04 5.42 2.72
CA TRP A 66 -4.66 6.59 3.53
C TRP A 66 -5.18 6.40 4.96
N PRO A 67 -4.57 6.98 5.97
CA PRO A 67 -5.16 7.01 7.30
C PRO A 67 -6.46 7.83 7.28
N ALA A 68 -7.44 7.46 8.10
CA ALA A 68 -8.55 8.35 8.41
C ALA A 68 -8.00 9.63 9.04
N ASN A 69 -8.59 10.77 8.75
CA ASN A 69 -8.14 12.05 9.29
C ASN A 69 -9.25 12.72 10.11
N THR A 70 -8.83 13.46 11.12
CA THR A 70 -9.71 14.13 12.11
C THR A 70 -10.70 15.10 11.45
N LYS A 71 -10.31 15.79 10.38
CA LYS A 71 -11.18 16.76 9.70
C LYS A 71 -12.35 16.10 8.98
N GLN A 72 -12.13 14.93 8.42
CA GLN A 72 -13.12 14.19 7.66
C GLN A 72 -14.03 13.35 8.55
N PHE A 73 -13.53 12.87 9.70
CA PHE A 73 -14.20 11.89 10.55
C PHE A 73 -14.44 12.37 12.00
N GLU A 74 -14.48 13.70 12.23
CA GLU A 74 -14.88 14.31 13.49
C GLU A 74 -14.20 13.69 14.74
N ALA A 75 -12.88 13.53 14.70
CA ALA A 75 -12.06 12.92 15.76
C ALA A 75 -12.29 11.40 16.01
N LYS A 76 -12.95 10.70 15.09
CA LYS A 76 -13.10 9.23 15.11
C LYS A 76 -12.06 8.52 14.24
N ASP A 77 -11.07 9.24 13.78
CA ASP A 77 -10.04 8.75 12.86
C ASP A 77 -9.28 7.53 13.42
N ALA A 78 -8.88 7.56 14.68
CA ALA A 78 -8.17 6.44 15.31
C ALA A 78 -9.08 5.20 15.48
N GLU A 79 -10.34 5.39 15.86
CA GLU A 79 -11.32 4.31 15.98
C GLU A 79 -11.61 3.67 14.62
N LEU A 80 -11.86 4.48 13.60
CA LEU A 80 -12.11 3.99 12.24
C LEU A 80 -10.91 3.26 11.64
N ASN A 81 -9.69 3.74 11.87
CA ASN A 81 -8.48 3.03 11.47
C ASN A 81 -8.38 1.67 12.18
N ALA A 82 -8.66 1.62 13.49
CA ALA A 82 -8.63 0.38 14.28
C ALA A 82 -9.69 -0.63 13.83
N GLU A 83 -10.93 -0.19 13.57
CA GLU A 83 -12.00 -1.06 13.06
C GLU A 83 -11.69 -1.59 11.65
N THR A 84 -11.18 -0.72 10.78
CA THR A 84 -10.72 -1.09 9.43
C THR A 84 -9.61 -2.14 9.53
N TRP A 85 -8.63 -1.93 10.41
CA TRP A 85 -7.52 -2.85 10.60
C TRP A 85 -7.98 -4.21 11.12
N ARG A 86 -8.89 -4.24 12.08
CA ARG A 86 -9.48 -5.50 12.60
C ARG A 86 -10.14 -6.33 11.50
N ALA A 87 -10.86 -5.68 10.58
CA ALA A 87 -11.43 -6.37 9.42
C ALA A 87 -10.34 -6.97 8.51
N MET A 88 -9.23 -6.26 8.32
CA MET A 88 -8.10 -6.77 7.53
C MET A 88 -7.39 -7.93 8.24
N GLU A 89 -7.25 -7.88 9.57
CA GLU A 89 -6.71 -9.00 10.37
C GLU A 89 -7.57 -10.27 10.22
N ASP A 90 -8.89 -10.13 10.25
CA ASP A 90 -9.81 -11.26 10.04
C ASP A 90 -9.69 -11.83 8.63
N LEU A 91 -9.62 -10.98 7.60
CA LEU A 91 -9.41 -11.41 6.21
C LEU A 91 -8.05 -12.11 6.02
N TYR A 92 -7.02 -11.66 6.72
CA TYR A 92 -5.71 -12.31 6.74
C TYR A 92 -5.80 -13.70 7.41
N ASN A 93 -6.45 -13.79 8.56
CA ASN A 93 -6.63 -15.05 9.29
C ASN A 93 -7.52 -16.05 8.51
N GLU A 94 -8.46 -15.56 7.69
CA GLU A 94 -9.27 -16.34 6.76
C GLU A 94 -8.48 -16.83 5.53
N GLY A 95 -7.21 -16.41 5.38
CA GLY A 95 -6.37 -16.72 4.21
C GLY A 95 -6.78 -16.02 2.91
N LYS A 96 -7.60 -14.96 3.01
CA LYS A 96 -8.03 -14.14 1.86
C LYS A 96 -6.98 -13.12 1.44
N ILE A 97 -6.09 -12.76 2.36
CA ILE A 97 -4.98 -11.83 2.14
C ILE A 97 -3.72 -12.48 2.69
N ARG A 98 -2.62 -12.46 1.93
CA ARG A 98 -1.33 -13.02 2.36
C ARG A 98 -0.50 -12.07 3.20
N ALA A 99 -0.65 -10.76 2.99
CA ALA A 99 -0.02 -9.70 3.78
C ALA A 99 -0.93 -8.51 3.91
N ILE A 100 -0.96 -7.89 5.08
CA ILE A 100 -1.74 -6.68 5.36
C ILE A 100 -0.82 -5.52 5.71
N GLY A 101 -1.17 -4.34 5.23
CA GLY A 101 -0.37 -3.15 5.44
C GLY A 101 -1.18 -1.86 5.34
N VAL A 102 -0.45 -0.79 5.39
CA VAL A 102 -0.99 0.56 5.31
C VAL A 102 -0.28 1.36 4.23
N SER A 103 -0.84 2.49 3.84
CA SER A 103 -0.20 3.43 2.93
C SER A 103 -0.41 4.85 3.43
N ASN A 104 0.65 5.67 3.31
CA ASN A 104 0.65 7.07 3.75
C ASN A 104 0.48 7.25 5.28
N PHE A 105 0.80 6.25 6.07
CA PHE A 105 0.79 6.35 7.52
C PHE A 105 2.09 7.01 8.00
N MET A 106 1.94 8.07 8.80
CA MET A 106 3.06 8.70 9.50
C MET A 106 3.26 8.03 10.87
N PRO A 107 4.40 8.24 11.56
CA PRO A 107 4.69 7.61 12.85
C PRO A 107 3.53 7.68 13.86
N HIS A 108 2.88 8.85 13.99
CA HIS A 108 1.76 9.01 14.92
C HIS A 108 0.51 8.21 14.54
N HIS A 109 0.28 7.94 13.24
CA HIS A 109 -0.81 7.06 12.80
C HIS A 109 -0.50 5.61 13.15
N LEU A 110 0.74 5.17 12.94
CA LEU A 110 1.21 3.84 13.28
C LEU A 110 1.17 3.60 14.79
N ASP A 111 1.64 4.58 15.60
CA ASP A 111 1.55 4.51 17.06
C ASP A 111 0.11 4.33 17.54
N ALA A 112 -0.84 5.04 16.94
CA ALA A 112 -2.24 4.92 17.29
C ALA A 112 -2.81 3.55 16.91
N LEU A 113 -2.53 3.08 15.69
CA LEU A 113 -2.99 1.79 15.16
C LEU A 113 -2.44 0.62 15.98
N MET A 114 -1.15 0.61 16.26
CA MET A 114 -0.46 -0.46 16.99
C MET A 114 -0.91 -0.63 18.44
N LYS A 115 -1.62 0.34 19.01
CA LYS A 115 -2.22 0.16 20.35
C LYS A 115 -3.33 -0.89 20.39
N THR A 116 -3.99 -1.12 19.27
CA THR A 116 -5.14 -2.03 19.15
C THR A 116 -4.89 -3.19 18.20
N ALA A 117 -3.93 -3.08 17.31
CA ALA A 117 -3.57 -4.11 16.33
C ALA A 117 -3.05 -5.37 17.04
N VAL A 118 -3.58 -6.53 16.68
CA VAL A 118 -3.06 -7.85 17.07
C VAL A 118 -1.95 -8.28 16.12
N ILE A 119 -2.12 -8.00 14.84
CA ILE A 119 -1.13 -8.19 13.79
C ILE A 119 -0.60 -6.81 13.42
N LYS A 120 0.69 -6.54 13.61
CA LYS A 120 1.28 -5.26 13.19
C LYS A 120 1.24 -5.11 11.67
N PRO A 121 1.17 -3.88 11.11
CA PRO A 121 1.33 -3.67 9.69
C PRO A 121 2.63 -4.30 9.19
N MET A 122 2.55 -5.05 8.09
CA MET A 122 3.72 -5.68 7.47
C MET A 122 4.42 -4.74 6.50
N VAL A 123 3.64 -3.85 5.88
CA VAL A 123 4.09 -2.88 4.87
C VAL A 123 3.49 -1.52 5.18
N ASP A 124 4.27 -0.47 4.98
CA ASP A 124 3.79 0.91 4.84
C ASP A 124 4.27 1.46 3.50
N GLN A 125 3.34 1.65 2.57
CA GLN A 125 3.62 2.17 1.23
C GLN A 125 3.52 3.70 1.26
N ILE A 126 4.67 4.38 1.17
CA ILE A 126 4.76 5.84 1.27
C ILE A 126 5.49 6.45 0.07
N GLU A 127 5.28 7.73 -0.20
CA GLU A 127 6.05 8.43 -1.22
C GLU A 127 7.52 8.50 -0.81
N VAL A 128 8.40 7.85 -1.59
CA VAL A 128 9.85 7.96 -1.36
C VAL A 128 10.57 8.03 -2.69
N HIS A 129 11.34 9.08 -2.90
CA HIS A 129 12.19 9.27 -4.07
C HIS A 129 13.36 10.22 -3.72
N PRO A 130 14.38 10.39 -4.59
CA PRO A 130 15.56 11.23 -4.29
C PRO A 130 15.24 12.66 -3.85
N GLY A 131 14.14 13.26 -4.35
CA GLY A 131 13.67 14.58 -3.94
C GLY A 131 12.84 14.59 -2.65
N TRP A 132 12.37 13.43 -2.20
CA TRP A 132 11.48 13.27 -1.04
C TRP A 132 11.79 11.98 -0.27
N PRO A 133 12.91 11.93 0.49
CA PRO A 133 13.39 10.70 1.12
C PRO A 133 12.62 10.27 2.38
N GLN A 134 11.76 11.08 2.94
CA GLN A 134 10.97 10.84 4.16
C GLN A 134 11.74 10.11 5.27
N ALA A 135 12.96 10.54 5.55
CA ALA A 135 13.92 9.82 6.37
C ALA A 135 13.42 9.50 7.80
N GLU A 136 12.53 10.31 8.36
CA GLU A 136 11.93 10.06 9.67
C GLU A 136 10.94 8.88 9.59
N ALA A 137 10.00 8.92 8.64
CA ALA A 137 9.02 7.84 8.45
C ALA A 137 9.71 6.53 8.09
N VAL A 138 10.70 6.56 7.19
CA VAL A 138 11.49 5.38 6.81
C VAL A 138 12.18 4.76 8.04
N ARG A 139 12.90 5.56 8.84
CA ARG A 139 13.57 5.06 10.05
C ARG A 139 12.58 4.52 11.08
N TYR A 140 11.43 5.18 11.24
CA TYR A 140 10.40 4.72 12.15
C TYR A 140 9.89 3.34 11.76
N ASN A 141 9.50 3.16 10.49
CA ASN A 141 9.04 1.88 9.95
C ASN A 141 10.09 0.78 10.13
N GLN A 142 11.35 1.05 9.78
CA GLN A 142 12.47 0.12 9.95
C GLN A 142 12.68 -0.29 11.41
N ALA A 143 12.57 0.66 12.36
CA ALA A 143 12.72 0.37 13.78
C ALA A 143 11.59 -0.52 14.35
N HIS A 144 10.46 -0.61 13.65
CA HIS A 144 9.31 -1.44 14.02
C HIS A 144 9.16 -2.69 13.15
N ASP A 145 10.16 -3.04 12.32
CA ASP A 145 10.13 -4.13 11.35
C ASP A 145 8.93 -4.05 10.39
N ILE A 146 8.57 -2.84 9.96
CA ILE A 146 7.58 -2.58 8.92
C ILE A 146 8.34 -2.32 7.63
N LEU A 147 8.02 -3.08 6.57
CA LEU A 147 8.65 -2.89 5.26
C LEU A 147 8.16 -1.58 4.64
N VAL A 148 9.09 -0.74 4.23
CA VAL A 148 8.75 0.46 3.44
C VAL A 148 8.70 0.09 1.98
N GLU A 149 7.59 0.39 1.33
CA GLU A 149 7.42 0.33 -0.11
C GLU A 149 7.26 1.75 -0.66
N ALA A 150 8.04 2.08 -1.70
CA ALA A 150 8.02 3.43 -2.26
C ALA A 150 6.97 3.54 -3.36
N TRP A 151 5.97 4.44 -3.21
CA TRP A 151 5.21 4.88 -4.37
C TRP A 151 5.86 6.13 -5.00
N ALA A 152 5.63 6.33 -6.30
CA ALA A 152 6.29 7.34 -7.13
C ALA A 152 7.84 7.38 -6.97
N PRO A 153 8.56 6.25 -7.02
CA PRO A 153 10.00 6.21 -6.75
C PRO A 153 10.83 7.06 -7.72
N LEU A 154 10.27 7.41 -8.88
CA LEU A 154 10.87 8.29 -9.87
C LEU A 154 10.43 9.76 -9.76
N GLY A 155 9.70 10.13 -8.68
CA GLY A 155 9.18 11.48 -8.49
C GLY A 155 8.34 11.94 -9.67
N GLU A 156 7.37 11.14 -10.12
CA GLU A 156 6.55 11.38 -11.31
C GLU A 156 7.41 11.69 -12.57
N ALA A 157 8.49 10.93 -12.75
CA ALA A 157 9.50 11.05 -13.79
C ALA A 157 10.45 12.28 -13.67
N SER A 158 10.27 13.17 -12.70
CA SER A 158 11.16 14.34 -12.50
C SER A 158 12.61 13.93 -12.20
N ALA A 159 12.81 12.81 -11.52
CA ALA A 159 14.13 12.27 -11.22
C ALA A 159 14.91 11.86 -12.48
N LEU A 160 14.22 11.46 -13.54
CA LEU A 160 14.87 10.96 -14.78
C LEU A 160 15.64 12.05 -15.53
N SER A 161 15.25 13.32 -15.38
CA SER A 161 15.90 14.47 -15.98
C SER A 161 16.88 15.20 -15.05
N ASN A 162 17.08 14.69 -13.83
CA ASN A 162 17.96 15.33 -12.85
C ASN A 162 19.43 15.06 -13.16
N GLU A 163 20.23 16.13 -13.34
CA GLU A 163 21.64 16.04 -13.71
C GLU A 163 22.50 15.30 -12.68
N THR A 164 22.21 15.45 -11.40
CA THR A 164 22.94 14.74 -10.33
C THR A 164 22.70 13.24 -10.42
N ILE A 165 21.44 12.83 -10.63
CA ILE A 165 21.08 11.42 -10.80
C ILE A 165 21.73 10.87 -12.07
N ALA A 166 21.68 11.60 -13.18
CA ALA A 166 22.32 11.20 -14.44
C ALA A 166 23.85 11.02 -14.28
N THR A 167 24.50 11.90 -13.52
CA THR A 167 25.93 11.79 -13.22
C THR A 167 26.25 10.53 -12.40
N ILE A 168 25.46 10.26 -11.36
CA ILE A 168 25.59 9.04 -10.55
C ILE A 168 25.36 7.79 -11.41
N ALA A 169 24.30 7.80 -12.22
CA ALA A 169 23.96 6.71 -13.11
C ALA A 169 25.12 6.39 -14.07
N THR A 170 25.67 7.40 -14.73
CA THR A 170 26.84 7.26 -15.61
C THR A 170 28.05 6.66 -14.88
N LYS A 171 28.36 7.15 -13.66
CA LYS A 171 29.45 6.65 -12.84
C LYS A 171 29.34 5.15 -12.53
N HIS A 172 28.10 4.67 -12.35
CA HIS A 172 27.83 3.27 -12.01
C HIS A 172 27.40 2.40 -13.21
N GLY A 173 27.40 2.93 -14.44
CA GLY A 173 26.96 2.21 -15.63
C GLY A 173 25.49 1.78 -15.56
N LYS A 174 24.64 2.61 -14.93
CA LYS A 174 23.20 2.37 -14.71
C LYS A 174 22.36 3.44 -15.38
N THR A 175 21.06 3.20 -15.49
CA THR A 175 20.10 4.24 -15.89
C THR A 175 19.71 5.12 -14.71
N ALA A 176 19.21 6.33 -14.96
CA ALA A 176 18.67 7.20 -13.90
C ALA A 176 17.57 6.48 -13.09
N ALA A 177 16.70 5.73 -13.74
CA ALA A 177 15.65 4.95 -13.08
C ALA A 177 16.20 3.83 -12.17
N GLN A 178 17.35 3.26 -12.48
CA GLN A 178 17.98 2.23 -11.63
C GLN A 178 18.72 2.83 -10.43
N VAL A 179 18.97 4.13 -10.42
CA VAL A 179 19.62 4.85 -9.31
C VAL A 179 18.59 5.31 -8.28
N CYS A 180 17.35 5.61 -8.73
CA CYS A 180 16.23 5.92 -7.85
C CYS A 180 15.68 4.68 -7.17
#